data_a0afe24053bbabd6c1e493f7159b9e23
#
_entry.id   a0afe24053bbabd6c1e493f7159b9e23
#
_cell.length_a   1.000
_cell.length_b   1.000
_cell.length_c   1.000
_cell.angle_alpha   90.00
_cell.angle_beta   90.00
_cell.angle_gamma   90.00
#
_symmetry.space_group_name_H-M   'P 1'
#
loop_
_entity.id
_entity.type
_entity.pdbx_description
1 polymer ?
#
loop_
_entity_poly.entity_id
_entity_poly.type
_entity_poly.pdbx_seq_one_letter_code
_entity_poly.pdbx_strand_id
1 'polypeptide(L)'
;MIGNAILLALREIRRNMTRAILTTLGIVIGVGAVITLVTLGNGASASVTSSISSLGRNLIILQPGARRGFGGGGASVSAPPFSVEDAEAIQRDIAGLRAVSPVAIRTEIVVAGNQNHSAQIMGTDNAYFAARDWAIAQGRLFSEAEIRAGRTMCIVGPTVRTALFGSQNPIGTDIRVGDAPCEVIGVLTSKGQSTFGQDQDDVVIMPIRALQRRITGNTDVGLVWIAAGRTEDVPKMIADVTQLMRERRHLTPAAPEDFQVNDIAQINQVMQQTTGILTVFLAAIAGISLLVGGIGIMNIMLVSVTERTREIGIRLAIGARERDVLTQFLVEAVMMSGLGGLMGIAVGLGASAILVRIFALPFVPSAEIVLLAFAVSAGIGIAFGYFPARRAARLDPIEALRHE
;
A
#
# COMPACT_ATOMS: atom_id res chain seq x y z
N MET A 1 13.99 32.85 32.76
CA MET A 1 12.54 33.05 32.67
C MET A 1 11.82 31.84 32.05
N ILE A 2 12.16 31.37 30.85
CA ILE A 2 11.50 30.24 30.18
C ILE A 2 11.56 28.94 31.00
N GLY A 3 12.71 28.60 31.61
CA GLY A 3 12.84 27.38 32.44
C GLY A 3 11.91 27.34 33.66
N ASN A 4 11.70 28.49 34.32
CA ASN A 4 10.75 28.59 35.43
C ASN A 4 9.29 28.50 34.94
N ALA A 5 8.99 29.02 33.75
CA ALA A 5 7.66 28.90 33.14
C ALA A 5 7.33 27.43 32.80
N ILE A 6 8.32 26.66 32.30
CA ILE A 6 8.16 25.23 32.01
C ILE A 6 7.90 24.43 33.30
N LEU A 7 8.68 24.69 34.37
CA LEU A 7 8.48 24.03 35.67
C LEU A 7 7.11 24.33 36.28
N LEU A 8 6.66 25.58 36.18
CA LEU A 8 5.30 25.97 36.61
C LEU A 8 4.23 25.29 35.80
N ALA A 9 4.35 25.25 34.47
CA ALA A 9 3.40 24.57 33.59
C ALA A 9 3.26 23.07 33.91
N LEU A 10 4.40 22.37 34.12
CA LEU A 10 4.39 20.96 34.52
C LEU A 10 3.72 20.70 35.87
N ARG A 11 3.94 21.60 36.85
CA ARG A 11 3.34 21.51 38.20
C ARG A 11 1.82 21.72 38.12
N GLU A 12 1.36 22.59 37.23
CA GLU A 12 -0.04 22.91 37.06
C GLU A 12 -0.79 21.78 36.33
N ILE A 13 -0.20 21.20 35.30
CA ILE A 13 -0.72 20.01 34.60
C ILE A 13 -0.92 18.87 35.61
N ARG A 14 0.03 18.67 36.53
CA ARG A 14 -0.08 17.65 37.59
C ARG A 14 -1.19 17.94 38.59
N ARG A 15 -1.47 19.20 38.86
CA ARG A 15 -2.52 19.62 39.87
C ARG A 15 -3.95 19.40 39.31
N ASN A 16 -4.11 19.49 37.97
CA ASN A 16 -5.40 19.36 37.29
C ASN A 16 -5.38 18.30 36.18
N MET A 17 -4.93 17.08 36.53
CA MET A 17 -4.65 16.02 35.56
C MET A 17 -5.86 15.63 34.68
N THR A 18 -7.07 15.50 35.28
CA THR A 18 -8.27 15.12 34.52
C THR A 18 -8.62 16.14 33.44
N ARG A 19 -8.51 17.42 33.77
CA ARG A 19 -8.78 18.54 32.87
C ARG A 19 -7.74 18.56 31.72
N ALA A 20 -6.46 18.40 32.06
CA ALA A 20 -5.37 18.36 31.09
C ALA A 20 -5.51 17.17 30.12
N ILE A 21 -5.84 15.98 30.63
CA ILE A 21 -6.05 14.78 29.80
C ILE A 21 -7.23 15.00 28.84
N LEU A 22 -8.36 15.52 29.34
CA LEU A 22 -9.57 15.70 28.52
C LEU A 22 -9.35 16.67 27.35
N THR A 23 -8.53 17.71 27.57
CA THR A 23 -8.22 18.71 26.53
C THR A 23 -7.17 18.25 25.54
N THR A 24 -6.12 17.57 26.04
CA THR A 24 -5.08 17.05 25.15
C THR A 24 -5.57 15.85 24.35
N LEU A 25 -6.66 15.18 24.77
CA LEU A 25 -7.22 14.02 24.10
C LEU A 25 -7.56 14.29 22.62
N GLY A 26 -8.14 15.46 22.32
CA GLY A 26 -8.41 15.85 20.93
C GLY A 26 -7.15 15.95 20.06
N ILE A 27 -6.06 16.48 20.66
CA ILE A 27 -4.76 16.57 19.98
C ILE A 27 -4.14 15.18 19.84
N VAL A 28 -4.18 14.36 20.89
CA VAL A 28 -3.67 12.97 20.87
C VAL A 28 -4.35 12.14 19.79
N ILE A 29 -5.69 12.21 19.70
CA ILE A 29 -6.46 11.49 18.68
C ILE A 29 -6.13 12.04 17.29
N GLY A 30 -6.12 13.35 17.10
CA GLY A 30 -5.84 13.97 15.80
C GLY A 30 -4.45 13.61 15.27
N VAL A 31 -3.41 13.81 16.09
CA VAL A 31 -2.03 13.48 15.75
C VAL A 31 -1.85 11.97 15.58
N GLY A 32 -2.39 11.17 16.51
CA GLY A 32 -2.30 9.71 16.46
C GLY A 32 -2.93 9.12 15.21
N ALA A 33 -4.13 9.61 14.84
CA ALA A 33 -4.82 9.16 13.64
C ALA A 33 -4.02 9.46 12.36
N VAL A 34 -3.48 10.68 12.22
CA VAL A 34 -2.64 11.04 11.05
C VAL A 34 -1.43 10.14 10.92
N ILE A 35 -0.68 9.96 12.01
CA ILE A 35 0.54 9.16 12.00
C ILE A 35 0.23 7.69 11.68
N THR A 36 -0.79 7.13 12.33
CA THR A 36 -1.21 5.75 12.09
C THR A 36 -1.55 5.54 10.62
N LEU A 37 -2.34 6.43 10.07
CA LEU A 37 -2.85 6.28 8.71
C LEU A 37 -1.79 6.49 7.64
N VAL A 38 -0.93 7.51 7.80
CA VAL A 38 0.17 7.73 6.85
C VAL A 38 1.15 6.56 6.91
N THR A 39 1.44 6.03 8.10
CA THR A 39 2.32 4.86 8.23
C THR A 39 1.72 3.62 7.55
N LEU A 40 0.41 3.37 7.71
CA LEU A 40 -0.29 2.28 7.02
C LEU A 40 -0.33 2.49 5.50
N GLY A 41 -0.62 3.72 5.05
CA GLY A 41 -0.63 4.07 3.63
C GLY A 41 0.73 3.86 2.95
N ASN A 42 1.81 4.30 3.61
CA ASN A 42 3.18 4.08 3.15
C ASN A 42 3.52 2.58 3.12
N GLY A 43 3.12 1.84 4.16
CA GLY A 43 3.30 0.38 4.22
C GLY A 43 2.57 -0.33 3.08
N ALA A 44 1.31 0.01 2.84
CA ALA A 44 0.53 -0.54 1.73
C ALA A 44 1.17 -0.20 0.37
N SER A 45 1.57 1.05 0.16
CA SER A 45 2.25 1.48 -1.08
C SER A 45 3.58 0.76 -1.28
N ALA A 46 4.40 0.62 -0.23
CA ALA A 46 5.66 -0.10 -0.29
C ALA A 46 5.45 -1.60 -0.60
N SER A 47 4.42 -2.22 -0.01
CA SER A 47 4.07 -3.61 -0.27
C SER A 47 3.65 -3.81 -1.73
N VAL A 48 2.77 -2.95 -2.27
CA VAL A 48 2.36 -2.98 -3.69
C VAL A 48 3.56 -2.78 -4.61
N THR A 49 4.41 -1.79 -4.33
CA THR A 49 5.62 -1.52 -5.13
C THR A 49 6.58 -2.71 -5.13
N SER A 50 6.78 -3.35 -3.98
CA SER A 50 7.60 -4.56 -3.86
C SER A 50 7.02 -5.71 -4.68
N SER A 51 5.71 -5.95 -4.59
CA SER A 51 5.03 -7.00 -5.36
C SER A 51 5.11 -6.76 -6.86
N ILE A 52 4.94 -5.51 -7.31
CA ILE A 52 5.08 -5.17 -8.73
C ILE A 52 6.52 -5.31 -9.20
N SER A 53 7.49 -4.90 -8.38
CA SER A 53 8.91 -5.11 -8.70
C SER A 53 9.26 -6.59 -8.84
N SER A 54 8.61 -7.47 -8.08
CA SER A 54 8.77 -8.93 -8.19
C SER A 54 8.11 -9.53 -9.44
N LEU A 55 7.16 -8.82 -10.05
CA LEU A 55 6.50 -9.27 -11.30
C LEU A 55 7.39 -9.09 -12.54
N GLY A 56 8.38 -8.21 -12.51
CA GLY A 56 9.24 -7.86 -13.65
C GLY A 56 9.12 -6.36 -13.98
N ARG A 57 10.17 -5.84 -14.62
CA ARG A 57 10.21 -4.44 -15.05
C ARG A 57 9.52 -4.26 -16.40
N ASN A 58 8.83 -3.14 -16.58
CA ASN A 58 8.23 -2.74 -17.87
C ASN A 58 7.27 -3.80 -18.43
N LEU A 59 6.41 -4.33 -17.56
CA LEU A 59 5.56 -5.44 -17.88
C LEU A 59 4.16 -4.95 -18.28
N ILE A 60 3.71 -5.40 -19.43
CA ILE A 60 2.37 -5.15 -19.97
C ILE A 60 1.62 -6.49 -19.97
N ILE A 61 0.37 -6.46 -19.54
CA ILE A 61 -0.52 -7.61 -19.56
C ILE A 61 -1.61 -7.35 -20.59
N LEU A 62 -1.71 -8.26 -21.57
CA LEU A 62 -2.83 -8.32 -22.47
C LEU A 62 -3.79 -9.43 -22.00
N GLN A 63 -5.04 -9.07 -21.72
CA GLN A 63 -6.06 -9.99 -21.23
C GLN A 63 -7.41 -9.78 -21.93
N PRO A 64 -8.27 -10.80 -22.05
CA PRO A 64 -9.61 -10.63 -22.59
C PRO A 64 -10.41 -9.63 -21.75
N GLY A 65 -11.14 -8.74 -22.40
CA GLY A 65 -12.03 -7.78 -21.77
C GLY A 65 -13.37 -8.40 -21.40
N ALA A 66 -14.05 -7.84 -20.40
CA ALA A 66 -15.44 -8.14 -20.16
C ALA A 66 -16.30 -7.22 -21.05
N ARG A 67 -17.03 -7.74 -22.01
CA ARG A 67 -18.05 -6.97 -22.72
C ARG A 67 -19.15 -6.56 -21.74
N ARG A 68 -19.16 -5.30 -21.33
CA ARG A 68 -20.36 -4.74 -20.71
C ARG A 68 -21.40 -4.53 -21.79
N GLY A 69 -22.45 -5.36 -21.80
CA GLY A 69 -23.63 -5.14 -22.63
C GLY A 69 -24.22 -3.76 -22.31
N PHE A 70 -24.48 -2.98 -23.36
CA PHE A 70 -25.17 -1.69 -23.27
C PHE A 70 -26.63 -1.95 -22.86
N GLY A 71 -26.92 -1.86 -21.53
CA GLY A 71 -28.24 -2.12 -20.96
C GLY A 71 -28.09 -2.82 -19.60
N GLY A 72 -28.21 -2.09 -18.50
CA GLY A 72 -27.97 -2.54 -17.14
C GLY A 72 -28.72 -3.80 -16.72
N GLY A 73 -28.14 -4.97 -16.90
CA GLY A 73 -28.71 -6.25 -16.49
C GLY A 73 -28.19 -7.47 -17.27
N GLY A 74 -27.30 -7.32 -18.24
CA GLY A 74 -26.80 -8.43 -19.05
C GLY A 74 -25.62 -9.14 -18.40
N ALA A 75 -25.62 -10.49 -18.44
CA ALA A 75 -24.47 -11.31 -18.12
C ALA A 75 -23.22 -10.78 -18.85
N SER A 76 -22.10 -10.62 -18.12
CA SER A 76 -20.82 -10.25 -18.71
C SER A 76 -20.40 -11.39 -19.66
N VAL A 77 -20.56 -11.19 -20.95
CA VAL A 77 -20.03 -12.13 -21.95
C VAL A 77 -18.53 -11.92 -21.96
N SER A 78 -17.80 -12.92 -21.49
CA SER A 78 -16.33 -12.92 -21.57
C SER A 78 -15.94 -12.84 -23.05
N ALA A 79 -15.00 -11.94 -23.37
CA ALA A 79 -14.45 -11.86 -24.71
C ALA A 79 -13.76 -13.17 -25.10
N PRO A 80 -13.65 -13.48 -26.40
CA PRO A 80 -12.93 -14.66 -26.84
C PRO A 80 -11.50 -14.69 -26.27
N PRO A 81 -11.00 -15.86 -25.87
CA PRO A 81 -9.60 -16.00 -25.45
C PRO A 81 -8.65 -15.64 -26.58
N PHE A 82 -7.40 -15.43 -26.26
CA PHE A 82 -6.33 -15.30 -27.26
C PHE A 82 -5.85 -16.65 -27.72
N SER A 83 -5.03 -16.65 -28.75
CA SER A 83 -4.31 -17.83 -29.26
C SER A 83 -2.80 -17.66 -29.10
N VAL A 84 -2.05 -18.75 -29.27
CA VAL A 84 -0.58 -18.69 -29.27
C VAL A 84 -0.09 -17.85 -30.45
N GLU A 85 -0.80 -17.91 -31.59
CA GLU A 85 -0.50 -17.14 -32.80
C GLU A 85 -0.64 -15.62 -32.58
N ASP A 86 -1.47 -15.18 -31.62
CA ASP A 86 -1.56 -13.78 -31.25
C ASP A 86 -0.30 -13.31 -30.53
N ALA A 87 0.23 -14.11 -29.61
CA ALA A 87 1.50 -13.82 -28.95
C ALA A 87 2.68 -13.85 -29.95
N GLU A 88 2.70 -14.80 -30.87
CA GLU A 88 3.71 -14.87 -31.92
C GLU A 88 3.65 -13.67 -32.88
N ALA A 89 2.44 -13.17 -33.19
CA ALA A 89 2.28 -11.95 -34.00
C ALA A 89 2.80 -10.71 -33.27
N ILE A 90 2.51 -10.57 -31.99
CA ILE A 90 3.06 -9.48 -31.15
C ILE A 90 4.59 -9.54 -31.18
N GLN A 91 5.17 -10.70 -30.97
CA GLN A 91 6.62 -10.90 -30.98
C GLN A 91 7.28 -10.52 -32.31
N ARG A 92 6.63 -10.80 -33.44
CA ARG A 92 7.13 -10.56 -34.77
C ARG A 92 6.97 -9.11 -35.22
N ASP A 93 5.81 -8.51 -34.94
CA ASP A 93 5.38 -7.26 -35.57
C ASP A 93 5.67 -6.01 -34.71
N ILE A 94 5.98 -6.18 -33.42
CA ILE A 94 6.28 -5.06 -32.51
C ILE A 94 7.77 -5.06 -32.16
N ALA A 95 8.40 -3.88 -32.34
CA ALA A 95 9.80 -3.67 -32.02
C ALA A 95 10.01 -3.27 -30.54
N GLY A 96 11.22 -3.49 -30.02
CA GLY A 96 11.58 -3.07 -28.65
C GLY A 96 11.13 -4.02 -27.55
N LEU A 97 10.62 -5.18 -27.91
CA LEU A 97 10.23 -6.25 -26.97
C LEU A 97 11.46 -6.96 -26.39
N ARG A 98 11.43 -7.20 -25.08
CA ARG A 98 12.38 -8.10 -24.41
C ARG A 98 11.88 -9.55 -24.43
N ALA A 99 10.58 -9.73 -24.19
CA ALA A 99 9.96 -11.04 -24.17
C ALA A 99 8.42 -10.91 -24.37
N VAL A 100 7.85 -11.89 -25.03
CA VAL A 100 6.39 -12.08 -25.13
C VAL A 100 6.08 -13.52 -24.81
N SER A 101 5.15 -13.77 -23.90
CA SER A 101 4.81 -15.13 -23.48
C SER A 101 3.31 -15.32 -23.36
N PRO A 102 2.72 -16.27 -24.09
CA PRO A 102 1.34 -16.69 -23.88
C PRO A 102 1.22 -17.48 -22.57
N VAL A 103 0.12 -17.27 -21.86
CA VAL A 103 -0.14 -17.96 -20.60
C VAL A 103 -1.57 -18.47 -20.56
N ALA A 104 -1.70 -19.75 -20.23
CA ALA A 104 -2.96 -20.39 -19.85
C ALA A 104 -2.85 -20.88 -18.40
N ILE A 105 -3.91 -20.69 -17.62
CA ILE A 105 -3.92 -21.01 -16.19
C ILE A 105 -5.09 -21.94 -15.89
N ARG A 106 -4.82 -22.97 -15.07
CA ARG A 106 -5.84 -23.85 -14.51
C ARG A 106 -5.44 -24.21 -13.08
N THR A 107 -6.41 -24.40 -12.19
CA THR A 107 -6.15 -24.96 -10.86
C THR A 107 -6.47 -26.44 -10.91
N GLU A 108 -5.51 -27.28 -10.52
CA GLU A 108 -5.65 -28.74 -10.51
C GLU A 108 -4.98 -29.34 -9.28
N ILE A 109 -5.34 -30.59 -8.99
CA ILE A 109 -4.69 -31.37 -7.94
C ILE A 109 -3.41 -31.97 -8.49
N VAL A 110 -2.31 -31.76 -7.81
CA VAL A 110 -1.00 -32.33 -8.10
C VAL A 110 -0.73 -33.45 -7.10
N VAL A 111 -0.31 -34.60 -7.59
CA VAL A 111 -0.06 -35.79 -6.76
C VAL A 111 1.35 -36.29 -6.97
N ALA A 112 2.07 -36.53 -5.87
CA ALA A 112 3.38 -37.15 -5.84
C ALA A 112 3.40 -38.26 -4.77
N GLY A 113 3.48 -39.52 -5.18
CA GLY A 113 3.37 -40.65 -4.26
C GLY A 113 2.05 -40.65 -3.48
N ASN A 114 2.14 -40.47 -2.15
CA ASN A 114 0.98 -40.41 -1.26
C ASN A 114 0.57 -38.98 -0.89
N GLN A 115 1.24 -37.99 -1.40
CA GLN A 115 0.95 -36.56 -1.14
C GLN A 115 0.14 -35.96 -2.28
N ASN A 116 -0.80 -35.09 -1.94
CA ASN A 116 -1.54 -34.29 -2.91
C ASN A 116 -1.61 -32.83 -2.47
N HIS A 117 -1.66 -31.95 -3.43
CA HIS A 117 -1.74 -30.52 -3.21
C HIS A 117 -2.51 -29.86 -4.36
N SER A 118 -3.42 -28.93 -4.05
CA SER A 118 -4.11 -28.14 -5.07
C SER A 118 -3.22 -26.95 -5.43
N ALA A 119 -2.76 -26.87 -6.66
CA ALA A 119 -1.86 -25.83 -7.12
C ALA A 119 -2.36 -25.17 -8.41
N GLN A 120 -1.85 -23.98 -8.68
CA GLN A 120 -2.06 -23.30 -9.96
C GLN A 120 -1.15 -23.92 -11.02
N ILE A 121 -1.75 -24.47 -12.07
CA ILE A 121 -1.01 -25.02 -13.22
C ILE A 121 -0.96 -23.94 -14.31
N MET A 122 0.24 -23.59 -14.72
CA MET A 122 0.48 -22.55 -15.70
C MET A 122 1.16 -23.14 -16.94
N GLY A 123 0.48 -23.04 -18.07
CA GLY A 123 1.05 -23.36 -19.38
C GLY A 123 1.69 -22.13 -20.01
N THR A 124 2.96 -22.20 -20.33
CA THR A 124 3.70 -21.06 -20.90
C THR A 124 4.96 -21.54 -21.67
N ASP A 125 5.86 -20.62 -22.01
CA ASP A 125 7.15 -20.86 -22.66
C ASP A 125 8.32 -20.26 -21.85
N ASN A 126 9.55 -20.38 -22.36
CA ASN A 126 10.73 -19.84 -21.68
C ASN A 126 10.78 -18.31 -21.64
N ALA A 127 10.07 -17.62 -22.54
CA ALA A 127 9.99 -16.17 -22.54
C ALA A 127 9.28 -15.64 -21.27
N TYR A 128 8.41 -16.44 -20.65
CA TYR A 128 7.77 -16.12 -19.38
C TYR A 128 8.78 -15.87 -18.25
N PHE A 129 9.79 -16.72 -18.12
CA PHE A 129 10.80 -16.56 -17.07
C PHE A 129 11.62 -15.29 -17.29
N ALA A 130 11.93 -14.98 -18.53
CA ALA A 130 12.60 -13.73 -18.90
C ALA A 130 11.70 -12.50 -18.66
N ALA A 131 10.41 -12.56 -19.03
CA ALA A 131 9.46 -11.46 -18.82
C ALA A 131 9.26 -11.16 -17.33
N ARG A 132 9.16 -12.22 -16.51
CA ARG A 132 8.88 -12.13 -15.08
C ARG A 132 10.14 -12.02 -14.21
N ASP A 133 11.35 -11.97 -14.78
CA ASP A 133 12.62 -12.06 -14.04
C ASP A 133 12.58 -13.18 -12.97
N TRP A 134 12.12 -14.38 -13.38
CA TRP A 134 11.98 -15.51 -12.47
C TRP A 134 13.04 -16.56 -12.73
N ALA A 135 13.95 -16.72 -11.78
CA ALA A 135 15.08 -17.63 -11.90
C ALA A 135 14.72 -19.07 -11.47
N ILE A 136 15.45 -20.02 -12.02
CA ILE A 136 15.45 -21.42 -11.57
C ILE A 136 16.43 -21.56 -10.41
N ALA A 137 15.96 -22.12 -9.27
CA ALA A 137 16.81 -22.43 -8.12
C ALA A 137 17.60 -23.73 -8.32
N GLN A 138 16.96 -24.74 -8.92
CA GLN A 138 17.56 -26.05 -9.18
C GLN A 138 17.00 -26.62 -10.49
N GLY A 139 17.81 -27.35 -11.22
CA GLY A 139 17.42 -27.97 -12.50
C GLY A 139 17.60 -27.05 -13.70
N ARG A 140 16.70 -27.11 -14.66
CA ARG A 140 16.79 -26.41 -15.95
C ARG A 140 15.45 -25.88 -16.44
N LEU A 141 15.50 -24.98 -17.42
CA LEU A 141 14.36 -24.57 -18.23
C LEU A 141 13.99 -25.65 -19.27
N PHE A 142 12.85 -25.43 -19.91
CA PHE A 142 12.40 -26.26 -21.02
C PHE A 142 13.36 -26.12 -22.20
N SER A 143 13.64 -27.22 -22.89
CA SER A 143 14.31 -27.15 -24.20
C SER A 143 13.30 -26.72 -25.31
N GLU A 144 13.77 -26.11 -26.37
CA GLU A 144 12.94 -25.73 -27.50
C GLU A 144 12.19 -26.92 -28.13
N ALA A 145 12.81 -28.11 -28.09
CA ALA A 145 12.17 -29.33 -28.57
C ALA A 145 11.01 -29.77 -27.67
N GLU A 146 11.12 -29.60 -26.34
CA GLU A 146 10.07 -29.93 -25.38
C GLU A 146 8.87 -28.96 -25.50
N ILE A 147 9.17 -27.67 -25.70
CA ILE A 147 8.12 -26.64 -25.91
C ILE A 147 7.35 -26.95 -27.20
N ARG A 148 8.06 -27.15 -28.32
CA ARG A 148 7.45 -27.41 -29.63
C ARG A 148 6.67 -28.74 -29.67
N ALA A 149 7.23 -29.78 -29.08
CA ALA A 149 6.55 -31.08 -29.02
C ALA A 149 5.40 -31.12 -28.01
N GLY A 150 5.32 -30.15 -27.07
CA GLY A 150 4.35 -30.16 -25.95
C GLY A 150 4.59 -31.38 -25.04
N ARG A 151 5.87 -31.62 -24.67
CA ARG A 151 6.20 -32.68 -23.70
C ARG A 151 5.73 -32.27 -22.31
N THR A 152 5.25 -33.22 -21.52
CA THR A 152 4.78 -32.99 -20.15
C THR A 152 5.96 -32.95 -19.18
N MET A 153 6.70 -31.83 -19.21
CA MET A 153 7.76 -31.47 -18.28
C MET A 153 7.28 -30.39 -17.34
N CYS A 154 7.61 -30.46 -16.05
CA CYS A 154 7.16 -29.52 -15.03
C CYS A 154 8.31 -28.81 -14.34
N ILE A 155 8.11 -27.53 -14.07
CA ILE A 155 8.91 -26.73 -13.17
C ILE A 155 8.01 -26.35 -12.00
N VAL A 156 8.40 -26.68 -10.78
CA VAL A 156 7.56 -26.51 -9.58
C VAL A 156 8.00 -25.31 -8.75
N GLY A 157 7.05 -24.60 -8.19
CA GLY A 157 7.32 -23.54 -7.22
C GLY A 157 7.67 -24.10 -5.84
N PRO A 158 8.30 -23.28 -4.97
CA PRO A 158 8.76 -23.70 -3.63
C PRO A 158 7.66 -24.24 -2.73
N THR A 159 6.44 -23.68 -2.78
CA THR A 159 5.29 -24.13 -1.98
C THR A 159 4.86 -25.53 -2.40
N VAL A 160 4.69 -25.76 -3.72
CA VAL A 160 4.35 -27.08 -4.27
C VAL A 160 5.45 -28.10 -3.94
N ARG A 161 6.74 -27.74 -4.11
CA ARG A 161 7.86 -28.60 -3.72
C ARG A 161 7.77 -29.01 -2.26
N THR A 162 7.53 -28.05 -1.37
CA THR A 162 7.47 -28.31 0.09
C THR A 162 6.27 -29.18 0.46
N ALA A 163 5.11 -28.92 -0.16
CA ALA A 163 3.88 -29.66 0.09
C ALA A 163 3.98 -31.13 -0.37
N LEU A 164 4.58 -31.39 -1.52
CA LEU A 164 4.62 -32.74 -2.13
C LEU A 164 5.87 -33.55 -1.74
N PHE A 165 7.02 -32.91 -1.55
CA PHE A 165 8.31 -33.60 -1.40
C PHE A 165 9.01 -33.28 -0.06
N GLY A 166 8.53 -32.28 0.69
CA GLY A 166 9.19 -31.85 1.92
C GLY A 166 10.63 -31.39 1.65
N SER A 167 11.60 -32.09 2.22
CA SER A 167 13.04 -31.83 2.03
C SER A 167 13.68 -32.61 0.89
N GLN A 168 12.95 -33.53 0.23
CA GLN A 168 13.49 -34.37 -0.83
C GLN A 168 13.72 -33.56 -2.11
N ASN A 169 14.64 -34.03 -2.97
CA ASN A 169 14.88 -33.45 -4.28
C ASN A 169 13.80 -33.94 -5.26
N PRO A 170 12.98 -33.04 -5.84
CA PRO A 170 11.92 -33.40 -6.76
C PRO A 170 12.40 -33.68 -8.19
N ILE A 171 13.62 -33.28 -8.56
CA ILE A 171 14.10 -33.33 -9.95
C ILE A 171 14.23 -34.78 -10.43
N GLY A 172 13.68 -35.06 -11.63
CA GLY A 172 13.62 -36.38 -12.23
C GLY A 172 12.50 -37.26 -11.68
N THR A 173 11.65 -36.77 -10.80
CA THR A 173 10.50 -37.51 -10.28
C THR A 173 9.24 -37.21 -11.12
N ASP A 174 8.46 -38.23 -11.40
CA ASP A 174 7.17 -38.06 -12.04
C ASP A 174 6.10 -37.66 -11.03
N ILE A 175 5.40 -36.57 -11.31
CA ILE A 175 4.18 -36.11 -10.62
C ILE A 175 2.98 -36.28 -11.53
N ARG A 176 1.80 -36.34 -10.97
CA ARG A 176 0.56 -36.34 -11.73
C ARG A 176 -0.16 -35.00 -11.52
N VAL A 177 -0.38 -34.29 -12.60
CA VAL A 177 -1.10 -33.01 -12.64
C VAL A 177 -2.48 -33.26 -13.23
N GLY A 178 -3.53 -33.28 -12.40
CA GLY A 178 -4.80 -33.84 -12.80
C GLY A 178 -4.64 -35.29 -13.25
N ASP A 179 -4.91 -35.56 -14.53
CA ASP A 179 -4.73 -36.90 -15.14
C ASP A 179 -3.42 -37.05 -15.95
N ALA A 180 -2.62 -36.00 -16.09
CA ALA A 180 -1.43 -36.01 -16.90
C ALA A 180 -0.17 -36.28 -16.07
N PRO A 181 0.66 -37.31 -16.43
CA PRO A 181 1.97 -37.48 -15.83
C PRO A 181 2.90 -36.37 -16.28
N CYS A 182 3.75 -35.86 -15.38
CA CYS A 182 4.67 -34.77 -15.62
C CYS A 182 5.99 -34.97 -14.90
N GLU A 183 7.10 -35.00 -15.61
CA GLU A 183 8.44 -35.10 -15.04
C GLU A 183 8.90 -33.74 -14.51
N VAL A 184 9.33 -33.68 -13.25
CA VAL A 184 9.86 -32.44 -12.64
C VAL A 184 11.30 -32.23 -13.10
N ILE A 185 11.53 -31.15 -13.86
CA ILE A 185 12.87 -30.81 -14.41
C ILE A 185 13.51 -29.61 -13.71
N GLY A 186 12.76 -28.87 -12.89
CA GLY A 186 13.28 -27.70 -12.22
C GLY A 186 12.42 -27.25 -11.04
N VAL A 187 13.05 -26.43 -10.19
CA VAL A 187 12.43 -25.76 -9.05
C VAL A 187 12.70 -24.27 -9.16
N LEU A 188 11.67 -23.45 -8.97
CA LEU A 188 11.76 -21.98 -9.03
C LEU A 188 12.43 -21.40 -7.77
N THR A 189 12.99 -20.21 -7.90
CA THR A 189 13.32 -19.36 -6.75
C THR A 189 12.04 -18.83 -6.12
N SER A 190 12.04 -18.67 -4.78
CA SER A 190 10.88 -18.12 -4.09
C SER A 190 10.67 -16.64 -4.43
N LYS A 191 9.42 -16.27 -4.71
CA LYS A 191 8.92 -14.90 -4.82
C LYS A 191 8.02 -14.52 -3.64
N GLY A 192 7.58 -15.50 -2.86
CA GLY A 192 6.73 -15.32 -1.69
C GLY A 192 5.29 -14.95 -2.02
N GLN A 193 4.61 -14.40 -1.02
CA GLN A 193 3.22 -13.96 -1.16
C GLN A 193 3.14 -12.60 -1.84
N SER A 194 2.15 -12.44 -2.72
CA SER A 194 1.79 -11.14 -3.28
C SER A 194 1.12 -10.27 -2.21
N THR A 195 1.07 -8.95 -2.44
CA THR A 195 0.36 -7.98 -1.56
C THR A 195 -1.11 -8.33 -1.34
N PHE A 196 -1.71 -9.08 -2.27
CA PHE A 196 -3.11 -9.50 -2.18
C PHE A 196 -3.29 -10.86 -1.48
N GLY A 197 -2.25 -11.38 -0.83
CA GLY A 197 -2.29 -12.63 -0.07
C GLY A 197 -2.22 -13.89 -0.93
N GLN A 198 -2.06 -13.76 -2.26
CA GLN A 198 -1.85 -14.92 -3.13
C GLN A 198 -0.40 -15.39 -3.02
N ASP A 199 -0.22 -16.69 -2.80
CA ASP A 199 1.10 -17.32 -2.85
C ASP A 199 1.55 -17.50 -4.31
N GLN A 200 2.57 -16.73 -4.72
CA GLN A 200 3.14 -16.83 -6.07
C GLN A 200 3.95 -18.12 -6.24
N ASP A 201 4.41 -18.71 -5.16
CA ASP A 201 5.22 -19.93 -5.14
C ASP A 201 4.37 -21.21 -5.25
N ASP A 202 3.03 -21.09 -5.15
CA ASP A 202 2.08 -22.20 -5.30
C ASP A 202 1.71 -22.45 -6.77
N VAL A 203 2.70 -22.79 -7.58
CA VAL A 203 2.56 -22.94 -9.03
C VAL A 203 3.32 -24.15 -9.57
N VAL A 204 2.74 -24.77 -10.58
CA VAL A 204 3.42 -25.74 -11.46
C VAL A 204 3.41 -25.17 -12.88
N ILE A 205 4.57 -25.01 -13.47
CA ILE A 205 4.73 -24.48 -14.84
C ILE A 205 5.04 -25.61 -15.78
N MET A 206 4.37 -25.64 -16.93
CA MET A 206 4.59 -26.62 -18.01
C MET A 206 4.51 -25.93 -19.38
N PRO A 207 5.02 -26.56 -20.47
CA PRO A 207 4.85 -26.02 -21.81
C PRO A 207 3.37 -25.80 -22.14
N ILE A 208 3.04 -24.66 -22.74
CA ILE A 208 1.63 -24.29 -22.99
C ILE A 208 0.90 -25.35 -23.82
N ARG A 209 1.57 -25.93 -24.82
CA ARG A 209 0.98 -26.99 -25.66
C ARG A 209 0.71 -28.28 -24.86
N ALA A 210 1.50 -28.56 -23.80
CA ALA A 210 1.26 -29.68 -22.92
C ALA A 210 -0.01 -29.45 -22.08
N LEU A 211 -0.15 -28.26 -21.46
CA LEU A 211 -1.35 -27.87 -20.73
C LEU A 211 -2.60 -27.97 -21.61
N GLN A 212 -2.56 -27.34 -22.80
CA GLN A 212 -3.67 -27.29 -23.73
C GLN A 212 -4.14 -28.68 -24.16
N ARG A 213 -3.22 -29.60 -24.47
CA ARG A 213 -3.54 -30.95 -24.96
C ARG A 213 -3.94 -31.92 -23.85
N ARG A 214 -3.37 -31.80 -22.64
CA ARG A 214 -3.49 -32.82 -21.61
C ARG A 214 -4.41 -32.42 -20.45
N ILE A 215 -4.63 -31.13 -20.24
CA ILE A 215 -5.37 -30.61 -19.07
C ILE A 215 -6.62 -29.84 -19.50
N THR A 216 -6.46 -28.79 -20.32
CA THR A 216 -7.60 -27.93 -20.68
C THR A 216 -8.43 -28.44 -21.85
N GLY A 217 -7.87 -29.21 -22.76
CA GLY A 217 -8.53 -29.72 -23.94
C GLY A 217 -8.88 -28.65 -24.98
N ASN A 218 -8.39 -27.43 -24.84
CA ASN A 218 -8.58 -26.32 -25.76
C ASN A 218 -7.25 -25.61 -26.05
N THR A 219 -7.25 -24.65 -27.00
CA THR A 219 -6.07 -23.88 -27.38
C THR A 219 -6.08 -22.46 -26.81
N ASP A 220 -6.93 -22.22 -25.82
CA ASP A 220 -7.15 -20.92 -25.25
C ASP A 220 -5.92 -20.40 -24.49
N VAL A 221 -5.61 -19.13 -24.73
CA VAL A 221 -4.60 -18.35 -24.00
C VAL A 221 -5.39 -17.32 -23.18
N GLY A 222 -5.27 -17.42 -21.85
CA GLY A 222 -6.01 -16.57 -20.93
C GLY A 222 -5.40 -15.17 -20.83
N LEU A 223 -4.08 -15.03 -20.99
CA LEU A 223 -3.39 -13.76 -21.00
C LEU A 223 -2.03 -13.86 -21.72
N VAL A 224 -1.50 -12.72 -22.17
CA VAL A 224 -0.18 -12.62 -22.74
C VAL A 224 0.65 -11.64 -21.92
N TRP A 225 1.81 -12.10 -21.44
CA TRP A 225 2.80 -11.26 -20.78
C TRP A 225 3.74 -10.67 -21.82
N ILE A 226 3.90 -9.35 -21.79
CA ILE A 226 4.73 -8.60 -22.73
C ILE A 226 5.70 -7.78 -21.90
N ALA A 227 6.99 -7.99 -22.04
CA ALA A 227 8.02 -7.22 -21.38
C ALA A 227 8.68 -6.28 -22.39
N ALA A 228 8.65 -4.99 -22.12
CA ALA A 228 9.35 -3.97 -22.90
C ALA A 228 10.83 -3.96 -22.53
N GLY A 229 11.69 -3.67 -23.51
CA GLY A 229 13.13 -3.53 -23.29
C GLY A 229 13.47 -2.27 -22.47
N ARG A 230 12.70 -1.18 -22.65
CA ARG A 230 12.90 0.13 -22.00
C ARG A 230 11.60 0.65 -21.46
N THR A 231 11.66 1.34 -20.32
CA THR A 231 10.47 1.94 -19.70
C THR A 231 9.82 3.00 -20.59
N GLU A 232 10.63 3.74 -21.33
CA GLU A 232 10.19 4.84 -22.20
C GLU A 232 9.34 4.34 -23.38
N ASP A 233 9.53 3.07 -23.80
CA ASP A 233 8.82 2.47 -24.93
C ASP A 233 7.44 1.92 -24.54
N VAL A 234 7.14 1.74 -23.24
CA VAL A 234 5.89 1.13 -22.75
C VAL A 234 4.63 1.82 -23.29
N PRO A 235 4.48 3.16 -23.24
CA PRO A 235 3.27 3.81 -23.75
C PRO A 235 3.05 3.59 -25.25
N LYS A 236 4.13 3.65 -26.04
CA LYS A 236 4.07 3.38 -27.47
C LYS A 236 3.72 1.90 -27.73
N MET A 237 4.35 0.99 -27.01
CA MET A 237 4.11 -0.44 -27.14
C MET A 237 2.66 -0.81 -26.82
N ILE A 238 2.05 -0.18 -25.82
CA ILE A 238 0.61 -0.35 -25.51
C ILE A 238 -0.24 0.07 -26.72
N ALA A 239 0.07 1.19 -27.35
CA ALA A 239 -0.65 1.65 -28.53
C ALA A 239 -0.47 0.69 -29.71
N ASP A 240 0.77 0.25 -29.98
CA ASP A 240 1.09 -0.66 -31.06
C ASP A 240 0.43 -2.05 -30.85
N VAL A 241 0.47 -2.60 -29.63
CA VAL A 241 -0.22 -3.86 -29.26
C VAL A 241 -1.75 -3.69 -29.41
N THR A 242 -2.29 -2.58 -28.96
CA THR A 242 -3.74 -2.32 -29.09
C THR A 242 -4.16 -2.25 -30.55
N GLN A 243 -3.41 -1.56 -31.39
CA GLN A 243 -3.69 -1.48 -32.82
C GLN A 243 -3.59 -2.86 -33.50
N LEU A 244 -2.50 -3.60 -33.27
CA LEU A 244 -2.31 -4.93 -33.81
C LEU A 244 -3.45 -5.88 -33.42
N MET A 245 -3.86 -5.86 -32.15
CA MET A 245 -4.94 -6.72 -31.66
C MET A 245 -6.31 -6.31 -32.23
N ARG A 246 -6.57 -5.01 -32.43
CA ARG A 246 -7.78 -4.54 -33.12
C ARG A 246 -7.87 -5.06 -34.55
N GLU A 247 -6.74 -5.03 -35.29
CA GLU A 247 -6.64 -5.54 -36.66
C GLU A 247 -6.87 -7.06 -36.70
N ARG A 248 -6.19 -7.82 -35.82
CA ARG A 248 -6.33 -9.28 -35.76
C ARG A 248 -7.71 -9.76 -35.37
N ARG A 249 -8.40 -8.99 -34.51
CA ARG A 249 -9.80 -9.28 -34.09
C ARG A 249 -10.84 -8.66 -35.01
N HIS A 250 -10.43 -8.05 -36.12
CA HIS A 250 -11.31 -7.40 -37.10
C HIS A 250 -12.29 -6.42 -36.48
N LEU A 251 -11.84 -5.67 -35.45
CA LEU A 251 -12.67 -4.66 -34.80
C LEU A 251 -12.78 -3.43 -35.70
N THR A 252 -14.01 -2.96 -35.89
CA THR A 252 -14.24 -1.71 -36.63
C THR A 252 -13.73 -0.51 -35.81
N PRO A 253 -13.37 0.64 -36.44
CA PRO A 253 -12.86 1.80 -35.71
C PRO A 253 -13.77 2.30 -34.58
N ALA A 254 -15.07 2.13 -34.71
CA ALA A 254 -16.06 2.53 -33.70
C ALA A 254 -16.38 1.43 -32.67
N ALA A 255 -15.90 0.20 -32.85
CA ALA A 255 -16.16 -0.88 -31.90
C ALA A 255 -15.28 -0.73 -30.64
N PRO A 256 -15.86 -0.92 -29.45
CA PRO A 256 -15.07 -0.98 -28.22
C PRO A 256 -14.15 -2.21 -28.26
N GLU A 257 -12.98 -2.10 -27.61
CA GLU A 257 -12.09 -3.23 -27.46
C GLU A 257 -12.74 -4.32 -26.60
N ASP A 258 -12.57 -5.56 -27.05
CA ASP A 258 -12.95 -6.77 -26.32
C ASP A 258 -11.74 -7.38 -25.58
N PHE A 259 -10.68 -6.61 -25.42
CA PHE A 259 -9.47 -6.93 -24.66
C PHE A 259 -8.98 -5.71 -23.88
N GLN A 260 -8.04 -5.92 -22.97
CA GLN A 260 -7.40 -4.87 -22.19
C GLN A 260 -5.89 -5.04 -22.28
N VAL A 261 -5.19 -3.91 -22.49
CA VAL A 261 -3.75 -3.82 -22.46
C VAL A 261 -3.39 -2.96 -21.24
N ASN A 262 -2.91 -3.60 -20.19
CA ASN A 262 -2.64 -2.95 -18.92
C ASN A 262 -1.14 -2.85 -18.65
N ASP A 263 -0.67 -1.64 -18.38
CA ASP A 263 0.65 -1.42 -17.79
C ASP A 263 0.57 -1.66 -16.28
N ILE A 264 1.43 -2.55 -15.77
CA ILE A 264 1.51 -2.82 -14.33
C ILE A 264 1.97 -1.56 -13.56
N ALA A 265 2.80 -0.71 -14.18
CA ALA A 265 3.22 0.55 -13.56
C ALA A 265 2.03 1.53 -13.37
N GLN A 266 1.04 1.52 -14.25
CA GLN A 266 -0.18 2.33 -14.09
C GLN A 266 -0.99 1.92 -12.86
N ILE A 267 -1.02 0.64 -12.52
CA ILE A 267 -1.71 0.16 -11.31
C ILE A 267 -1.09 0.82 -10.06
N ASN A 268 0.23 0.94 -10.03
CA ASN A 268 0.93 1.67 -8.97
C ASN A 268 0.53 3.14 -8.90
N GLN A 269 0.46 3.83 -10.04
CA GLN A 269 0.06 5.23 -10.07
C GLN A 269 -1.35 5.43 -9.52
N VAL A 270 -2.30 4.61 -9.94
CA VAL A 270 -3.68 4.67 -9.45
C VAL A 270 -3.74 4.40 -7.94
N MET A 271 -2.98 3.42 -7.45
CA MET A 271 -2.90 3.12 -6.01
C MET A 271 -2.30 4.30 -5.22
N GLN A 272 -1.21 4.90 -5.71
CA GLN A 272 -0.60 6.07 -5.08
C GLN A 272 -1.55 7.27 -5.08
N GLN A 273 -2.25 7.54 -6.18
CA GLN A 273 -3.26 8.59 -6.25
C GLN A 273 -4.41 8.35 -5.26
N THR A 274 -4.93 7.13 -5.21
CA THR A 274 -6.00 6.74 -4.27
C THR A 274 -5.55 6.91 -2.83
N THR A 275 -4.34 6.44 -2.49
CA THR A 275 -3.76 6.62 -1.15
C THR A 275 -3.55 8.10 -0.83
N GLY A 276 -3.13 8.90 -1.81
CA GLY A 276 -2.99 10.35 -1.67
C GLY A 276 -4.32 11.04 -1.35
N ILE A 277 -5.39 10.71 -2.08
CA ILE A 277 -6.74 11.23 -1.83
C ILE A 277 -7.22 10.87 -0.43
N LEU A 278 -7.08 9.60 -0.03
CA LEU A 278 -7.44 9.14 1.32
C LEU A 278 -6.66 9.88 2.40
N THR A 279 -5.35 10.11 2.18
CA THR A 279 -4.51 10.87 3.11
C THR A 279 -5.00 12.31 3.28
N VAL A 280 -5.39 12.99 2.20
CA VAL A 280 -5.95 14.34 2.26
C VAL A 280 -7.27 14.37 3.03
N PHE A 281 -8.18 13.43 2.77
CA PHE A 281 -9.44 13.29 3.51
C PHE A 281 -9.22 13.15 5.00
N LEU A 282 -8.30 12.31 5.38
CA LEU A 282 -8.03 12.02 6.78
C LEU A 282 -7.23 13.13 7.46
N ALA A 283 -6.37 13.83 6.72
CA ALA A 283 -5.75 15.06 7.19
C ALA A 283 -6.79 16.15 7.49
N ALA A 284 -7.86 16.24 6.69
CA ALA A 284 -8.97 17.16 6.96
C ALA A 284 -9.72 16.80 8.24
N ILE A 285 -10.04 15.50 8.44
CA ILE A 285 -10.69 15.02 9.69
C ILE A 285 -9.80 15.28 10.90
N ALA A 286 -8.51 15.01 10.79
CA ALA A 286 -7.54 15.28 11.85
C ALA A 286 -7.42 16.78 12.12
N GLY A 287 -7.46 17.62 11.08
CA GLY A 287 -7.51 19.08 11.22
C GLY A 287 -8.71 19.54 12.06
N ILE A 288 -9.89 18.98 11.82
CA ILE A 288 -11.09 19.24 12.63
C ILE A 288 -10.85 18.78 14.09
N SER A 289 -10.32 17.60 14.30
CA SER A 289 -10.01 17.07 15.65
C SER A 289 -9.01 17.96 16.39
N LEU A 290 -8.00 18.46 15.69
CA LEU A 290 -7.01 19.39 16.22
C LEU A 290 -7.63 20.75 16.56
N LEU A 291 -8.55 21.27 15.74
CA LEU A 291 -9.29 22.49 16.04
C LEU A 291 -10.13 22.34 17.31
N VAL A 292 -10.85 21.21 17.45
CA VAL A 292 -11.64 20.92 18.67
C VAL A 292 -10.72 20.83 19.90
N GLY A 293 -9.56 20.16 19.77
CA GLY A 293 -8.54 20.11 20.82
C GLY A 293 -8.00 21.51 21.17
N GLY A 294 -7.75 22.36 20.17
CA GLY A 294 -7.35 23.75 20.35
C GLY A 294 -8.38 24.61 21.08
N ILE A 295 -9.67 24.49 20.73
CA ILE A 295 -10.77 25.13 21.46
C ILE A 295 -10.82 24.64 22.91
N GLY A 296 -10.57 23.34 23.13
CA GLY A 296 -10.44 22.77 24.47
C GLY A 296 -9.33 23.44 25.29
N ILE A 297 -8.13 23.63 24.70
CA ILE A 297 -7.03 24.36 25.33
C ILE A 297 -7.46 25.80 25.65
N MET A 298 -8.05 26.51 24.70
CA MET A 298 -8.49 27.88 24.89
C MET A 298 -9.49 28.01 26.07
N ASN A 299 -10.46 27.09 26.13
CA ASN A 299 -11.48 27.12 27.21
C ASN A 299 -10.85 26.89 28.59
N ILE A 300 -9.90 25.93 28.69
CA ILE A 300 -9.23 25.68 29.97
C ILE A 300 -8.33 26.84 30.36
N MET A 301 -7.62 27.41 29.41
CA MET A 301 -6.78 28.57 29.67
C MET A 301 -7.59 29.76 30.15
N LEU A 302 -8.79 29.99 29.58
CA LEU A 302 -9.75 31.05 30.06
C LEU A 302 -10.16 30.79 31.49
N VAL A 303 -10.55 29.56 31.85
CA VAL A 303 -10.88 29.18 33.21
C VAL A 303 -9.67 29.34 34.14
N SER A 304 -8.47 28.91 33.73
CA SER A 304 -7.25 29.07 34.53
C SER A 304 -6.92 30.55 34.80
N VAL A 305 -7.13 31.44 33.82
CA VAL A 305 -6.95 32.89 33.99
C VAL A 305 -7.97 33.45 35.01
N THR A 306 -9.23 33.02 34.95
CA THR A 306 -10.24 33.50 35.94
C THR A 306 -9.96 32.96 37.34
N GLU A 307 -9.57 31.69 37.50
CA GLU A 307 -9.20 31.10 38.80
C GLU A 307 -7.97 31.79 39.42
N ARG A 308 -7.07 32.37 38.58
CA ARG A 308 -5.82 33.02 39.02
C ARG A 308 -5.84 34.53 38.88
N THR A 309 -6.97 35.15 38.69
CA THR A 309 -7.12 36.61 38.47
C THR A 309 -6.42 37.41 39.55
N ARG A 310 -6.60 37.05 40.83
CA ARG A 310 -5.98 37.72 42.00
C ARG A 310 -4.46 37.57 42.02
N GLU A 311 -3.93 36.38 41.70
CA GLU A 311 -2.50 36.11 41.62
C GLU A 311 -1.83 36.92 40.49
N ILE A 312 -2.48 37.01 39.32
CA ILE A 312 -2.03 37.81 38.17
C ILE A 312 -2.02 39.29 38.55
N GLY A 313 -3.12 39.76 39.20
CA GLY A 313 -3.24 41.13 39.69
C GLY A 313 -2.11 41.54 40.65
N ILE A 314 -1.77 40.67 41.61
CA ILE A 314 -0.66 40.92 42.54
C ILE A 314 0.66 41.05 41.75
N ARG A 315 0.95 40.15 40.80
CA ARG A 315 2.17 40.23 40.00
C ARG A 315 2.28 41.52 39.19
N LEU A 316 1.16 41.93 38.56
CA LEU A 316 1.13 43.21 37.82
C LEU A 316 1.30 44.42 38.75
N ALA A 317 0.67 44.42 39.96
CA ALA A 317 0.80 45.46 40.92
C ALA A 317 2.21 45.66 41.47
N ILE A 318 3.01 44.56 41.58
CA ILE A 318 4.42 44.64 42.03
C ILE A 318 5.39 44.90 40.88
N GLY A 319 4.89 45.17 39.62
CA GLY A 319 5.69 45.63 38.49
C GLY A 319 6.05 44.56 37.43
N ALA A 320 5.35 43.41 37.41
CA ALA A 320 5.53 42.46 36.29
C ALA A 320 5.03 43.09 34.99
N ARG A 321 5.76 42.86 33.87
CA ARG A 321 5.40 43.38 32.56
C ARG A 321 4.33 42.51 31.95
N GLU A 322 3.39 43.13 31.15
CA GLU A 322 2.39 42.37 30.39
C GLU A 322 3.00 41.22 29.57
N ARG A 323 4.20 41.46 28.99
CA ARG A 323 4.94 40.42 28.21
C ARG A 323 5.31 39.21 29.06
N ASP A 324 5.60 39.37 30.31
CA ASP A 324 6.04 38.26 31.19
C ASP A 324 4.83 37.35 31.47
N VAL A 325 3.68 37.94 31.76
CA VAL A 325 2.40 37.23 31.95
C VAL A 325 1.99 36.53 30.64
N LEU A 326 2.00 37.25 29.49
CA LEU A 326 1.70 36.69 28.17
C LEU A 326 2.53 35.46 27.88
N THR A 327 3.88 35.61 28.03
CA THR A 327 4.82 34.53 27.76
C THR A 327 4.61 33.33 28.67
N GLN A 328 4.30 33.54 29.93
CA GLN A 328 4.04 32.47 30.89
C GLN A 328 2.85 31.60 30.46
N PHE A 329 1.69 32.23 30.19
CA PHE A 329 0.48 31.52 29.77
C PHE A 329 0.61 30.90 28.37
N LEU A 330 1.37 31.55 27.46
CA LEU A 330 1.62 30.99 26.13
C LEU A 330 2.50 29.75 26.21
N VAL A 331 3.54 29.75 27.05
CA VAL A 331 4.39 28.56 27.31
C VAL A 331 3.55 27.43 27.89
N GLU A 332 2.60 27.74 28.82
CA GLU A 332 1.70 26.75 29.41
C GLU A 332 0.82 26.08 28.32
N ALA A 333 0.23 26.86 27.41
CA ALA A 333 -0.56 26.34 26.29
C ALA A 333 0.27 25.47 25.32
N VAL A 334 1.50 25.93 24.97
CA VAL A 334 2.41 25.19 24.09
C VAL A 334 2.89 23.89 24.75
N MET A 335 3.12 23.89 26.05
CA MET A 335 3.48 22.68 26.79
C MET A 335 2.34 21.66 26.81
N MET A 336 1.08 22.09 27.03
CA MET A 336 -0.07 21.19 26.97
C MET A 336 -0.23 20.59 25.56
N SER A 337 -0.20 21.42 24.52
CA SER A 337 -0.34 20.95 23.14
C SER A 337 0.86 20.09 22.70
N GLY A 338 2.08 20.46 23.09
CA GLY A 338 3.27 19.69 22.80
C GLY A 338 3.27 18.31 23.47
N LEU A 339 2.85 18.21 24.73
CA LEU A 339 2.67 16.94 25.42
C LEU A 339 1.57 16.09 24.75
N GLY A 340 0.44 16.72 24.38
CA GLY A 340 -0.60 16.06 23.61
C GLY A 340 -0.08 15.53 22.25
N GLY A 341 0.71 16.34 21.55
CA GLY A 341 1.38 15.96 20.31
C GLY A 341 2.35 14.78 20.48
N LEU A 342 3.21 14.81 21.50
CA LEU A 342 4.14 13.71 21.80
C LEU A 342 3.39 12.42 22.17
N MET A 343 2.35 12.50 22.99
CA MET A 343 1.52 11.34 23.32
C MET A 343 0.78 10.83 22.08
N GLY A 344 0.28 11.73 21.23
CA GLY A 344 -0.35 11.38 19.96
C GLY A 344 0.63 10.66 19.01
N ILE A 345 1.89 11.13 18.93
CA ILE A 345 2.96 10.46 18.17
C ILE A 345 3.23 9.05 18.74
N ALA A 346 3.37 8.90 20.04
CA ALA A 346 3.63 7.62 20.67
C ALA A 346 2.48 6.63 20.45
N VAL A 347 1.23 7.07 20.64
CA VAL A 347 0.03 6.27 20.40
C VAL A 347 -0.11 5.93 18.91
N GLY A 348 0.12 6.88 18.00
CA GLY A 348 0.04 6.68 16.56
C GLY A 348 1.07 5.68 16.05
N LEU A 349 2.34 5.79 16.48
CA LEU A 349 3.38 4.83 16.13
C LEU A 349 3.12 3.45 16.75
N GLY A 350 2.65 3.40 17.99
CA GLY A 350 2.28 2.13 18.64
C GLY A 350 1.12 1.44 17.95
N ALA A 351 0.05 2.18 17.65
CA ALA A 351 -1.11 1.66 16.91
C ALA A 351 -0.72 1.19 15.51
N SER A 352 0.08 1.99 14.78
CA SER A 352 0.56 1.59 13.45
C SER A 352 1.41 0.33 13.49
N ALA A 353 2.29 0.16 14.49
CA ALA A 353 3.11 -1.04 14.64
C ALA A 353 2.28 -2.31 14.90
N ILE A 354 1.17 -2.18 15.61
CA ILE A 354 0.22 -3.29 15.85
C ILE A 354 -0.55 -3.61 14.56
N LEU A 355 -1.13 -2.60 13.92
CA LEU A 355 -1.95 -2.77 12.72
C LEU A 355 -1.15 -3.32 11.54
N VAL A 356 0.09 -2.84 11.35
CA VAL A 356 1.01 -3.35 10.32
C VAL A 356 1.26 -4.85 10.48
N ARG A 357 1.38 -5.35 11.72
CA ARG A 357 1.53 -6.79 11.98
C ARG A 357 0.27 -7.58 11.65
N ILE A 358 -0.91 -7.03 11.97
CA ILE A 358 -2.20 -7.67 11.69
C ILE A 358 -2.44 -7.79 10.17
N PHE A 359 -2.09 -6.73 9.42
CA PHE A 359 -2.27 -6.68 7.97
C PHE A 359 -1.07 -7.20 7.17
N ALA A 360 -0.03 -7.72 7.83
CA ALA A 360 1.20 -8.22 7.21
C ALA A 360 1.86 -7.19 6.25
N LEU A 361 1.82 -5.91 6.62
CA LEU A 361 2.42 -4.81 5.85
C LEU A 361 3.83 -4.48 6.37
N PRO A 362 4.72 -3.90 5.56
CA PRO A 362 5.98 -3.35 6.05
C PRO A 362 5.75 -2.09 6.90
N PHE A 363 6.49 -1.96 7.99
CA PHE A 363 6.44 -0.78 8.86
C PHE A 363 7.32 0.34 8.28
N VAL A 364 6.68 1.35 7.66
CA VAL A 364 7.36 2.47 6.98
C VAL A 364 6.92 3.81 7.59
N PRO A 365 7.40 4.18 8.79
CA PRO A 365 7.10 5.47 9.39
C PRO A 365 7.81 6.60 8.65
N SER A 366 7.15 7.75 8.51
CA SER A 366 7.73 8.96 7.93
C SER A 366 8.17 9.92 9.03
N ALA A 367 9.48 10.16 9.14
CA ALA A 367 10.03 11.13 10.07
C ALA A 367 9.53 12.57 9.78
N GLU A 368 9.33 12.88 8.52
CA GLU A 368 8.81 14.17 8.06
C GLU A 368 7.40 14.43 8.62
N ILE A 369 6.51 13.44 8.53
CA ILE A 369 5.14 13.54 9.06
C ILE A 369 5.13 13.63 10.59
N VAL A 370 6.03 12.91 11.27
CA VAL A 370 6.16 13.00 12.74
C VAL A 370 6.58 14.40 13.16
N LEU A 371 7.58 14.99 12.50
CA LEU A 371 8.02 16.36 12.78
C LEU A 371 6.93 17.39 12.45
N LEU A 372 6.25 17.24 11.30
CA LEU A 372 5.15 18.11 10.90
C LEU A 372 4.00 18.05 11.92
N ALA A 373 3.60 16.87 12.35
CA ALA A 373 2.53 16.67 13.33
C ALA A 373 2.88 17.32 14.68
N PHE A 374 4.13 17.22 15.13
CA PHE A 374 4.60 17.91 16.32
C PHE A 374 4.60 19.44 16.16
N ALA A 375 5.08 19.95 15.04
CA ALA A 375 5.08 21.38 14.73
C ALA A 375 3.66 21.96 14.67
N VAL A 376 2.73 21.24 14.04
CA VAL A 376 1.31 21.62 13.97
C VAL A 376 0.67 21.63 15.36
N SER A 377 0.94 20.60 16.19
CA SER A 377 0.39 20.57 17.56
C SER A 377 0.89 21.74 18.40
N ALA A 378 2.19 22.08 18.31
CA ALA A 378 2.74 23.26 18.98
C ALA A 378 2.13 24.56 18.44
N GLY A 379 1.95 24.66 17.11
CA GLY A 379 1.30 25.81 16.47
C GLY A 379 -0.14 26.04 16.94
N ILE A 380 -0.89 24.96 17.16
CA ILE A 380 -2.24 25.02 17.74
C ILE A 380 -2.22 25.56 19.17
N GLY A 381 -1.23 25.10 20.00
CA GLY A 381 -1.04 25.64 21.33
C GLY A 381 -0.80 27.14 21.32
N ILE A 382 0.01 27.65 20.38
CA ILE A 382 0.25 29.09 20.22
C ILE A 382 -1.03 29.80 19.77
N ALA A 383 -1.70 29.30 18.72
CA ALA A 383 -2.86 29.96 18.13
C ALA A 383 -4.04 30.09 19.15
N PHE A 384 -4.37 28.99 19.80
CA PHE A 384 -5.48 28.97 20.75
C PHE A 384 -5.13 29.42 22.16
N GLY A 385 -3.84 29.36 22.55
CA GLY A 385 -3.36 29.90 23.82
C GLY A 385 -3.15 31.40 23.81
N TYR A 386 -2.95 32.03 22.64
CA TYR A 386 -2.67 33.46 22.55
C TYR A 386 -3.81 34.35 23.08
N PHE A 387 -5.05 34.03 22.74
CA PHE A 387 -6.18 34.85 23.17
C PHE A 387 -6.37 34.89 24.71
N PRO A 388 -6.41 33.74 25.42
CA PRO A 388 -6.45 33.73 26.90
C PRO A 388 -5.24 34.40 27.55
N ALA A 389 -4.03 34.12 27.02
CA ALA A 389 -2.78 34.70 27.52
C ALA A 389 -2.79 36.25 27.42
N ARG A 390 -3.27 36.77 26.28
CA ARG A 390 -3.43 38.22 26.10
C ARG A 390 -4.43 38.82 27.05
N ARG A 391 -5.55 38.11 27.31
CA ARG A 391 -6.56 38.55 28.28
C ARG A 391 -5.98 38.60 29.68
N ALA A 392 -5.20 37.61 30.10
CA ALA A 392 -4.52 37.61 31.39
C ALA A 392 -3.50 38.77 31.54
N ALA A 393 -2.72 39.06 30.48
CA ALA A 393 -1.73 40.12 30.47
C ALA A 393 -2.27 41.52 30.54
N ARG A 394 -3.55 41.72 30.18
CA ARG A 394 -4.25 43.02 30.16
C ARG A 394 -5.25 43.23 31.33
N LEU A 395 -5.16 42.40 32.34
CA LEU A 395 -5.99 42.58 33.55
C LEU A 395 -5.61 43.85 34.29
N ASP A 396 -6.63 44.64 34.71
CA ASP A 396 -6.39 45.78 35.56
C ASP A 396 -6.04 45.27 36.99
N PRO A 397 -4.85 45.64 37.54
CA PRO A 397 -4.45 45.17 38.87
C PRO A 397 -5.46 45.57 39.98
N ILE A 398 -6.15 46.71 39.84
CA ILE A 398 -7.08 47.19 40.85
C ILE A 398 -8.39 46.34 40.83
N GLU A 399 -8.89 46.08 39.62
CA GLU A 399 -10.07 45.23 39.46
C GLU A 399 -9.78 43.77 39.85
N ALA A 400 -8.59 43.26 39.49
CA ALA A 400 -8.15 41.90 39.79
C ALA A 400 -8.01 41.63 41.30
N LEU A 401 -7.65 42.63 42.08
CA LEU A 401 -7.53 42.55 43.56
C LEU A 401 -8.90 42.70 44.27
N ARG A 402 -9.91 43.22 43.57
CA ARG A 402 -11.26 43.47 44.11
C ARG A 402 -12.20 42.28 43.92
N HIS A 403 -11.82 41.31 43.07
CA HIS A 403 -12.53 40.05 42.86
C HIS A 403 -12.29 39.13 44.07
N GLU A 404 -13.36 38.82 44.83
CA GLU A 404 -13.41 37.76 45.83
C GLU A 404 -13.54 36.37 45.19
#